data_24776da0e07885dea3473588e3b4aa8d
#
_entry.id   24776da0e07885dea3473588e3b4aa8d
#
_cell.length_a   1.000
_cell.length_b   1.000
_cell.length_c   1.000
_cell.angle_alpha   90.00
_cell.angle_beta   90.00
_cell.angle_gamma   90.00
#
_symmetry.space_group_name_H-M   'P 1'
#
loop_
_entity.id
_entity.type
_entity.pdbx_description
1 polymer ?
#
loop_
_entity_poly.entity_id
_entity_poly.type
_entity_poly.pdbx_seq_one_letter_code
_entity_poly.pdbx_strand_id
1 'polypeptide(L)'
;MSGKMISRVEGLELVLERVFDAPRDLVFKVFSEAEHLKQWWGPRGWTVPFCTVDFRPGGVWHYCMKCVDENQGEFFGMESWGKGIYHEIIDGKQIIYTDYFSDAEGNEIADMPSTLVTMLFEDQGGKTKLVSRSKYTSAEALQTVLDMGMEQGITETWDRLEEHLESVQQ
;
A
#
# COMPACT_ATOMS: atom_id res chain seq x y z
N MET A 1 1.11 -11.34 -17.86
CA MET A 1 1.04 -12.08 -16.61
C MET A 1 2.03 -11.50 -15.60
N SER A 2 1.59 -11.22 -14.40
CA SER A 2 2.50 -10.68 -13.39
C SER A 2 3.32 -11.79 -12.73
N GLY A 3 4.39 -11.37 -12.07
CA GLY A 3 5.23 -12.27 -11.33
C GLY A 3 4.66 -12.67 -9.99
N LYS A 4 5.35 -13.54 -9.31
CA LYS A 4 4.99 -14.02 -7.98
C LYS A 4 5.49 -13.04 -6.93
N MET A 5 4.73 -12.86 -5.87
CA MET A 5 5.15 -12.06 -4.72
C MET A 5 6.36 -12.72 -4.04
N ILE A 6 7.42 -11.96 -3.87
CA ILE A 6 8.59 -12.37 -3.10
C ILE A 6 8.64 -11.50 -1.86
N SER A 7 8.74 -12.11 -0.68
CA SER A 7 8.85 -11.37 0.57
C SER A 7 10.05 -11.87 1.38
N ARG A 8 10.70 -10.94 2.07
CA ARG A 8 11.81 -11.27 2.96
C ARG A 8 11.96 -10.18 4.03
N VAL A 9 12.59 -10.54 5.13
CA VAL A 9 12.91 -9.59 6.20
C VAL A 9 14.41 -9.32 6.16
N GLU A 10 14.79 -8.04 6.12
CA GLU A 10 16.19 -7.59 6.15
C GLU A 10 16.33 -6.58 7.29
N GLY A 11 16.91 -7.00 8.42
CA GLY A 11 17.03 -6.14 9.59
C GLY A 11 15.65 -5.71 10.10
N LEU A 12 15.36 -4.43 10.08
CA LEU A 12 14.07 -3.87 10.49
C LEU A 12 13.12 -3.64 9.31
N GLU A 13 13.49 -4.12 8.13
CA GLU A 13 12.69 -3.92 6.92
C GLU A 13 11.97 -5.19 6.47
N LEU A 14 10.72 -5.02 6.08
CA LEU A 14 9.99 -6.03 5.31
C LEU A 14 10.12 -5.61 3.84
N VAL A 15 10.71 -6.48 3.02
CA VAL A 15 10.92 -6.20 1.60
C VAL A 15 10.00 -7.07 0.76
N LEU A 16 9.22 -6.44 -0.11
CA LEU A 16 8.28 -7.11 -1.01
C LEU A 16 8.64 -6.75 -2.44
N GLU A 17 8.66 -7.75 -3.34
CA GLU A 17 8.95 -7.55 -4.75
C GLU A 17 7.96 -8.33 -5.60
N ARG A 18 7.51 -7.70 -6.69
CA ARG A 18 6.63 -8.36 -7.65
C ARG A 18 6.72 -7.64 -9.00
N VAL A 19 6.68 -8.40 -10.08
CA VAL A 19 6.63 -7.84 -11.43
C VAL A 19 5.19 -7.79 -11.90
N PHE A 20 4.77 -6.62 -12.36
CA PHE A 20 3.42 -6.39 -12.90
C PHE A 20 3.50 -6.22 -14.41
N ASP A 21 2.50 -6.75 -15.11
CA ASP A 21 2.42 -6.69 -16.57
C ASP A 21 1.77 -5.37 -17.01
N ALA A 22 2.47 -4.28 -16.75
CA ALA A 22 2.03 -2.93 -17.07
C ALA A 22 3.24 -2.00 -17.13
N PRO A 23 3.20 -0.95 -17.98
CA PRO A 23 4.32 -0.01 -18.05
C PRO A 23 4.46 0.80 -16.77
N ARG A 24 5.69 1.19 -16.49
CA ARG A 24 6.05 1.88 -15.24
C ARG A 24 5.22 3.13 -14.99
N ASP A 25 4.97 3.94 -16.02
CA ASP A 25 4.20 5.16 -15.86
C ASP A 25 2.77 4.88 -15.40
N LEU A 26 2.17 3.81 -15.88
CA LEU A 26 0.82 3.43 -15.46
C LEU A 26 0.82 2.93 -14.02
N VAL A 27 1.78 2.08 -13.64
CA VAL A 27 1.87 1.58 -12.27
C VAL A 27 2.08 2.74 -11.30
N PHE A 28 2.95 3.68 -11.65
CA PHE A 28 3.18 4.87 -10.84
C PHE A 28 1.90 5.70 -10.69
N LYS A 29 1.17 5.88 -11.78
CA LYS A 29 -0.07 6.66 -11.80
C LYS A 29 -1.12 6.08 -10.85
N VAL A 30 -1.31 4.76 -10.85
CA VAL A 30 -2.34 4.14 -10.00
C VAL A 30 -1.99 4.18 -8.51
N PHE A 31 -0.74 4.47 -8.16
CA PHE A 31 -0.31 4.73 -6.80
C PHE A 31 -0.43 6.20 -6.40
N SER A 32 -0.53 7.12 -7.37
CA SER A 32 -0.47 8.55 -7.09
C SER A 32 -1.81 9.28 -7.14
N GLU A 33 -2.85 8.63 -7.64
CA GLU A 33 -4.17 9.25 -7.80
C GLU A 33 -5.22 8.56 -6.94
N ALA A 34 -5.97 9.37 -6.17
CA ALA A 34 -7.00 8.86 -5.27
C ALA A 34 -8.04 8.02 -6.00
N GLU A 35 -8.45 8.42 -7.19
CA GLU A 35 -9.46 7.69 -7.97
C GLU A 35 -9.01 6.27 -8.30
N HIS A 36 -7.72 6.07 -8.55
CA HIS A 36 -7.18 4.74 -8.77
C HIS A 36 -7.05 3.96 -7.47
N LEU A 37 -6.49 4.60 -6.42
CA LEU A 37 -6.30 3.94 -5.13
C LEU A 37 -7.60 3.39 -4.56
N LYS A 38 -8.70 4.10 -4.73
CA LYS A 38 -10.03 3.65 -4.28
C LYS A 38 -10.44 2.31 -4.90
N GLN A 39 -9.91 1.97 -6.07
CA GLN A 39 -10.32 0.78 -6.78
C GLN A 39 -9.59 -0.48 -6.34
N TRP A 40 -8.37 -0.36 -5.84
CA TRP A 40 -7.55 -1.54 -5.56
C TRP A 40 -6.93 -1.59 -4.16
N TRP A 41 -6.90 -0.48 -3.43
CA TRP A 41 -6.26 -0.45 -2.12
C TRP A 41 -7.01 -1.29 -1.09
N GLY A 42 -6.26 -2.04 -0.26
CA GLY A 42 -6.81 -2.89 0.79
C GLY A 42 -6.95 -4.34 0.37
N PRO A 43 -7.02 -5.25 1.35
CA PRO A 43 -7.16 -6.69 1.06
C PRO A 43 -8.56 -7.03 0.57
N ARG A 44 -8.74 -8.27 0.14
CA ARG A 44 -10.03 -8.75 -0.35
C ARG A 44 -11.11 -8.63 0.72
N GLY A 45 -12.29 -8.19 0.30
CA GLY A 45 -13.42 -7.97 1.20
C GLY A 45 -13.46 -6.59 1.82
N TRP A 46 -12.47 -5.75 1.50
CA TRP A 46 -12.41 -4.37 1.98
C TRP A 46 -12.56 -3.39 0.82
N THR A 47 -13.24 -2.29 1.08
CA THR A 47 -13.39 -1.18 0.11
C THR A 47 -12.77 0.08 0.68
N VAL A 48 -12.65 1.12 -0.15
CA VAL A 48 -12.09 2.41 0.28
C VAL A 48 -13.16 3.48 0.09
N PRO A 49 -14.03 3.69 1.11
CA PRO A 49 -15.08 4.71 1.01
C PRO A 49 -14.55 6.14 1.06
N PHE A 50 -13.32 6.32 1.54
CA PHE A 50 -12.71 7.64 1.63
C PHE A 50 -11.24 7.56 1.25
N CYS A 51 -10.78 8.47 0.36
CA CYS A 51 -9.36 8.58 0.01
C CYS A 51 -9.11 9.97 -0.56
N THR A 52 -8.17 10.68 0.06
CA THR A 52 -7.67 11.96 -0.47
C THR A 52 -6.16 11.87 -0.61
N VAL A 53 -5.64 12.47 -1.66
CA VAL A 53 -4.20 12.45 -1.94
C VAL A 53 -3.76 13.86 -2.32
N ASP A 54 -2.75 14.36 -1.61
CA ASP A 54 -2.02 15.56 -1.99
C ASP A 54 -0.61 15.09 -2.36
N PHE A 55 -0.44 14.74 -3.64
CA PHE A 55 0.74 14.02 -4.12
C PHE A 55 1.93 14.94 -4.36
N ARG A 56 2.59 15.32 -3.27
CA ARG A 56 3.79 16.16 -3.29
C ARG A 56 4.56 15.94 -1.99
N PRO A 57 5.87 16.25 -1.95
CA PRO A 57 6.63 16.19 -0.68
C PRO A 57 5.94 17.05 0.38
N GLY A 58 5.71 16.48 1.55
CA GLY A 58 4.95 17.12 2.63
C GLY A 58 3.47 16.97 2.52
N GLY A 59 2.94 16.47 1.39
CA GLY A 59 1.52 16.24 1.23
C GLY A 59 1.04 15.00 1.99
N VAL A 60 -0.27 14.85 2.11
CA VAL A 60 -0.88 13.81 2.91
C VAL A 60 -1.81 12.95 2.04
N TRP A 61 -1.68 11.63 2.23
CA TRP A 61 -2.61 10.63 1.70
C TRP A 61 -3.41 10.12 2.90
N HIS A 62 -4.71 10.43 2.94
CA HIS A 62 -5.59 10.02 4.03
C HIS A 62 -6.68 9.11 3.49
N TYR A 63 -6.87 7.95 4.09
CA TYR A 63 -7.79 6.95 3.56
C TYR A 63 -8.48 6.16 4.65
N CYS A 64 -9.64 5.59 4.28
CA CYS A 64 -10.38 4.66 5.11
C CYS A 64 -10.60 3.38 4.31
N MET A 65 -10.31 2.24 4.94
CA MET A 65 -10.69 0.93 4.41
C MET A 65 -11.83 0.41 5.26
N LYS A 66 -12.85 -0.16 4.62
CA LYS A 66 -14.00 -0.72 5.32
C LYS A 66 -14.25 -2.14 4.88
N CYS A 67 -14.38 -3.05 5.84
CA CYS A 67 -14.68 -4.44 5.56
C CYS A 67 -16.17 -4.58 5.22
N VAL A 68 -16.45 -5.10 4.02
CA VAL A 68 -17.82 -5.30 3.53
C VAL A 68 -18.13 -6.79 3.30
N ASP A 69 -17.24 -7.67 3.73
CA ASP A 69 -17.39 -9.11 3.57
C ASP A 69 -17.94 -9.73 4.86
N GLU A 70 -19.21 -10.17 4.80
CA GLU A 70 -19.87 -10.78 5.94
C GLU A 70 -19.16 -12.03 6.45
N ASN A 71 -18.37 -12.67 5.60
CA ASN A 71 -17.66 -13.92 5.95
C ASN A 71 -16.38 -13.65 6.77
N GLN A 72 -16.03 -12.40 7.02
CA GLN A 72 -14.86 -12.06 7.83
C GLN A 72 -15.19 -11.86 9.33
N GLY A 73 -16.37 -12.32 9.74
CA GLY A 73 -16.73 -12.36 11.16
C GLY A 73 -16.74 -10.97 11.81
N GLU A 74 -15.96 -10.82 12.87
CA GLU A 74 -15.92 -9.58 13.63
C GLU A 74 -15.33 -8.39 12.87
N PHE A 75 -14.62 -8.63 11.77
CA PHE A 75 -14.11 -7.56 10.93
C PHE A 75 -15.20 -6.90 10.07
N PHE A 76 -16.32 -7.61 9.85
CA PHE A 76 -17.40 -7.06 9.03
C PHE A 76 -17.90 -5.73 9.59
N GLY A 77 -17.89 -4.69 8.74
CA GLY A 77 -18.29 -3.35 9.12
C GLY A 77 -17.18 -2.52 9.77
N MET A 78 -16.02 -3.12 10.04
CA MET A 78 -14.91 -2.41 10.65
C MET A 78 -14.29 -1.42 9.67
N GLU A 79 -13.91 -0.25 10.19
CA GLU A 79 -13.18 0.77 9.43
C GLU A 79 -11.75 0.86 9.93
N SER A 80 -10.81 0.94 8.99
CA SER A 80 -9.39 1.15 9.30
C SER A 80 -8.92 2.41 8.59
N TRP A 81 -8.54 3.42 9.36
CA TRP A 81 -8.06 4.69 8.83
C TRP A 81 -6.54 4.72 8.82
N GLY A 82 -5.98 5.27 7.76
CA GLY A 82 -4.53 5.40 7.60
C GLY A 82 -4.17 6.75 7.04
N LYS A 83 -2.93 7.16 7.29
CA LYS A 83 -2.40 8.45 6.85
C LYS A 83 -0.96 8.27 6.40
N GLY A 84 -0.67 8.63 5.15
CA GLY A 84 0.68 8.65 4.64
C GLY A 84 1.15 10.09 4.48
N ILE A 85 2.38 10.37 4.91
CA ILE A 85 3.00 11.66 4.68
C ILE A 85 4.14 11.45 3.70
N TYR A 86 4.06 12.09 2.53
CA TYR A 86 5.08 11.95 1.50
C TYR A 86 6.34 12.73 1.87
N HIS A 87 7.50 12.09 1.77
CA HIS A 87 8.79 12.73 2.01
C HIS A 87 9.52 13.04 0.72
N GLU A 88 9.52 12.08 -0.22
CA GLU A 88 10.22 12.23 -1.48
C GLU A 88 9.44 11.54 -2.60
N ILE A 89 9.33 12.21 -3.73
CA ILE A 89 8.68 11.67 -4.92
C ILE A 89 9.61 11.93 -6.10
N ILE A 90 10.06 10.85 -6.75
CA ILE A 90 10.81 10.94 -8.00
C ILE A 90 9.89 10.38 -9.08
N ASP A 91 9.43 11.25 -9.96
CA ASP A 91 8.39 10.94 -10.93
C ASP A 91 8.68 9.66 -11.71
N GLY A 92 7.73 8.74 -11.65
CA GLY A 92 7.81 7.45 -12.33
C GLY A 92 8.78 6.45 -11.72
N LYS A 93 9.52 6.80 -10.67
CA LYS A 93 10.60 5.97 -10.15
C LYS A 93 10.51 5.60 -8.68
N GLN A 94 10.11 6.55 -7.83
CA GLN A 94 10.21 6.33 -6.39
C GLN A 94 9.22 7.18 -5.61
N ILE A 95 8.62 6.56 -4.57
CA ILE A 95 7.79 7.27 -3.58
C ILE A 95 8.28 6.85 -2.21
N ILE A 96 8.64 7.82 -1.35
CA ILE A 96 8.99 7.56 0.04
C ILE A 96 7.96 8.27 0.91
N TYR A 97 7.33 7.53 1.81
CA TYR A 97 6.34 8.09 2.73
C TYR A 97 6.37 7.37 4.06
N THR A 98 5.85 8.04 5.10
CA THR A 98 5.62 7.39 6.39
C THR A 98 4.13 7.10 6.51
N ASP A 99 3.80 5.85 6.83
CA ASP A 99 2.43 5.40 6.98
C ASP A 99 2.10 5.31 8.47
N TYR A 100 1.00 5.95 8.87
CA TYR A 100 0.51 5.98 10.25
C TYR A 100 -0.88 5.40 10.32
N PHE A 101 -1.19 4.74 11.43
CA PHE A 101 -2.59 4.50 11.78
C PHE A 101 -3.20 5.83 12.20
N SER A 102 -4.40 6.14 11.72
CA SER A 102 -5.04 7.42 12.01
C SER A 102 -6.50 7.25 12.40
N ASP A 103 -7.11 8.37 12.82
CA ASP A 103 -8.55 8.47 12.99
C ASP A 103 -9.18 9.14 11.76
N ALA A 104 -10.49 9.35 11.79
CA ALA A 104 -11.22 9.92 10.67
C ALA A 104 -10.85 11.38 10.41
N GLU A 105 -10.32 12.09 11.39
CA GLU A 105 -9.89 13.47 11.27
C GLU A 105 -8.43 13.61 10.79
N GLY A 106 -7.72 12.48 10.61
CA GLY A 106 -6.34 12.48 10.16
C GLY A 106 -5.31 12.63 11.28
N ASN A 107 -5.74 12.43 12.53
CA ASN A 107 -4.81 12.45 13.66
C ASN A 107 -4.14 11.08 13.80
N GLU A 108 -2.83 11.08 14.09
CA GLU A 108 -2.08 9.84 14.28
C GLU A 108 -2.45 9.19 15.61
N ILE A 109 -2.55 7.86 15.59
CA ILE A 109 -2.85 7.10 16.82
C ILE A 109 -1.53 6.81 17.52
N ALA A 110 -1.36 7.38 18.72
CA ALA A 110 -0.06 7.45 19.41
C ALA A 110 0.59 6.09 19.72
N ASP A 111 -0.21 5.09 20.06
CA ASP A 111 0.34 3.80 20.51
C ASP A 111 0.48 2.77 19.37
N MET A 112 0.21 3.19 18.13
CA MET A 112 0.33 2.29 16.98
C MET A 112 1.65 2.56 16.25
N PRO A 113 2.28 1.49 15.71
CA PRO A 113 3.54 1.67 15.00
C PRO A 113 3.37 2.46 13.71
N SER A 114 4.37 3.27 13.38
CA SER A 114 4.46 3.90 12.06
C SER A 114 5.50 3.17 11.23
N THR A 115 5.41 3.32 9.91
CA THR A 115 6.25 2.60 8.97
C THR A 115 6.80 3.55 7.92
N LEU A 116 8.12 3.55 7.76
CA LEU A 116 8.75 4.28 6.66
C LEU A 116 8.76 3.38 5.43
N VAL A 117 8.02 3.77 4.39
CA VAL A 117 7.85 2.97 3.19
C VAL A 117 8.60 3.60 2.02
N THR A 118 9.43 2.80 1.35
CA THR A 118 10.08 3.20 0.11
C THR A 118 9.54 2.30 -1.01
N MET A 119 8.87 2.90 -1.99
CA MET A 119 8.34 2.21 -3.15
C MET A 119 9.23 2.52 -4.36
N LEU A 120 9.79 1.49 -4.97
CA LEU A 120 10.62 1.63 -6.17
C LEU A 120 9.90 1.02 -7.36
N PHE A 121 9.87 1.76 -8.46
CA PHE A 121 9.22 1.36 -9.71
C PHE A 121 10.30 1.19 -10.77
N GLU A 122 10.63 -0.06 -11.08
CA GLU A 122 11.72 -0.38 -12.02
C GLU A 122 11.15 -0.86 -13.35
N ASP A 123 11.59 -0.23 -14.43
CA ASP A 123 11.19 -0.63 -15.80
C ASP A 123 11.89 -1.93 -16.18
N GLN A 124 11.11 -2.91 -16.61
CA GLN A 124 11.63 -4.21 -17.06
C GLN A 124 11.05 -4.56 -18.42
N GLY A 125 11.41 -3.78 -19.44
CA GLY A 125 11.02 -4.08 -20.82
C GLY A 125 9.52 -3.98 -21.06
N GLY A 126 8.89 -2.94 -20.55
CA GLY A 126 7.46 -2.74 -20.70
C GLY A 126 6.63 -3.29 -19.54
N LYS A 127 7.28 -4.00 -18.63
CA LYS A 127 6.70 -4.43 -17.35
C LYS A 127 7.32 -3.62 -16.23
N THR A 128 6.77 -3.74 -15.04
CA THR A 128 7.27 -3.00 -13.89
C THR A 128 7.58 -3.94 -12.74
N LYS A 129 8.81 -3.87 -12.23
CA LYS A 129 9.15 -4.51 -10.98
C LYS A 129 8.91 -3.50 -9.87
N LEU A 130 7.97 -3.83 -9.01
CA LEU A 130 7.63 -3.01 -7.84
C LEU A 130 8.36 -3.58 -6.63
N VAL A 131 9.14 -2.73 -5.96
CA VAL A 131 9.86 -3.11 -4.74
C VAL A 131 9.37 -2.21 -3.62
N SER A 132 8.86 -2.81 -2.55
CA SER A 132 8.41 -2.09 -1.37
C SER A 132 9.32 -2.44 -0.20
N ARG A 133 9.94 -1.42 0.40
CA ARG A 133 10.74 -1.57 1.61
C ARG A 133 10.03 -0.83 2.74
N SER A 134 9.54 -1.58 3.71
CA SER A 134 8.82 -1.04 4.86
C SER A 134 9.71 -1.17 6.09
N LYS A 135 10.20 -0.04 6.59
CA LYS A 135 11.11 -0.01 7.73
C LYS A 135 10.35 0.33 9.01
N TYR A 136 10.53 -0.51 10.01
CA TYR A 136 9.87 -0.37 11.31
C TYR A 136 10.85 0.20 12.33
N THR A 137 10.30 0.79 13.41
CA THR A 137 11.11 1.45 14.43
C THR A 137 11.84 0.47 15.34
N SER A 138 11.38 -0.79 15.40
CA SER A 138 11.98 -1.83 16.21
C SER A 138 11.62 -3.21 15.67
N ALA A 139 12.37 -4.22 16.10
CA ALA A 139 12.05 -5.61 15.76
C ALA A 139 10.68 -6.01 16.30
N GLU A 140 10.30 -5.46 17.46
CA GLU A 140 9.01 -5.74 18.09
C GLU A 140 7.87 -5.16 17.26
N ALA A 141 8.02 -3.94 16.74
CA ALA A 141 7.03 -3.30 15.87
C ALA A 141 6.85 -4.11 14.59
N LEU A 142 7.95 -4.56 13.99
CA LEU A 142 7.90 -5.42 12.80
C LEU A 142 7.16 -6.71 13.08
N GLN A 143 7.49 -7.36 14.20
CA GLN A 143 6.85 -8.62 14.56
C GLN A 143 5.35 -8.43 14.81
N THR A 144 4.96 -7.33 15.46
CA THR A 144 3.54 -7.02 15.70
C THR A 144 2.77 -6.96 14.39
N VAL A 145 3.32 -6.28 13.40
CA VAL A 145 2.67 -6.14 12.10
C VAL A 145 2.61 -7.48 11.36
N LEU A 146 3.67 -8.28 11.43
CA LEU A 146 3.67 -9.61 10.82
C LEU A 146 2.61 -10.51 11.47
N ASP A 147 2.48 -10.43 12.80
CA ASP A 147 1.48 -11.21 13.54
C ASP A 147 0.05 -10.81 13.20
N MET A 148 -0.15 -9.59 12.72
CA MET A 148 -1.46 -9.11 12.25
C MET A 148 -1.84 -9.64 10.86
N GLY A 149 -0.96 -10.43 10.23
CA GLY A 149 -1.23 -10.99 8.90
C GLY A 149 -0.94 -10.04 7.74
N MET A 150 -0.02 -9.11 7.94
CA MET A 150 0.30 -8.09 6.95
C MET A 150 0.75 -8.65 5.60
N GLU A 151 1.58 -9.71 5.60
CA GLU A 151 2.08 -10.28 4.35
C GLU A 151 0.94 -10.79 3.47
N GLN A 152 -0.03 -11.48 4.07
CA GLN A 152 -1.19 -11.95 3.33
C GLN A 152 -2.04 -10.79 2.85
N GLY A 153 -2.27 -9.80 3.71
CA GLY A 153 -3.06 -8.62 3.36
C GLY A 153 -2.48 -7.85 2.20
N ILE A 154 -1.17 -7.62 2.21
CA ILE A 154 -0.53 -6.87 1.13
C ILE A 154 -0.46 -7.70 -0.16
N THR A 155 -0.33 -9.03 -0.05
CA THR A 155 -0.37 -9.90 -1.22
C THR A 155 -1.74 -9.80 -1.90
N GLU A 156 -2.83 -9.84 -1.13
CA GLU A 156 -4.18 -9.66 -1.66
C GLU A 156 -4.36 -8.27 -2.27
N THR A 157 -3.80 -7.25 -1.62
CA THR A 157 -3.85 -5.88 -2.14
C THR A 157 -3.16 -5.79 -3.50
N TRP A 158 -1.99 -6.40 -3.63
CA TRP A 158 -1.25 -6.39 -4.90
C TRP A 158 -1.90 -7.29 -5.96
N ASP A 159 -2.63 -8.32 -5.57
CA ASP A 159 -3.46 -9.08 -6.51
C ASP A 159 -4.56 -8.19 -7.08
N ARG A 160 -5.16 -7.36 -6.24
CA ARG A 160 -6.18 -6.39 -6.69
C ARG A 160 -5.56 -5.31 -7.56
N LEU A 161 -4.33 -4.90 -7.24
CA LEU A 161 -3.58 -3.96 -8.08
C LEU A 161 -3.40 -4.54 -9.48
N GLU A 162 -3.01 -5.81 -9.57
CA GLU A 162 -2.86 -6.47 -10.87
C GLU A 162 -4.17 -6.47 -11.66
N GLU A 163 -5.28 -6.82 -11.00
CA GLU A 163 -6.60 -6.82 -11.62
C GLU A 163 -6.98 -5.42 -12.11
N HIS A 164 -6.69 -4.41 -11.30
CA HIS A 164 -6.96 -3.02 -11.69
C HIS A 164 -6.13 -2.61 -12.89
N LEU A 165 -4.85 -2.95 -12.91
CA LEU A 165 -3.96 -2.64 -14.03
C LEU A 165 -4.45 -3.30 -15.33
N GLU A 166 -4.92 -4.54 -15.25
CA GLU A 166 -5.51 -5.20 -16.42
C GLU A 166 -6.75 -4.47 -16.91
N SER A 167 -7.61 -4.05 -15.97
CA SER A 167 -8.84 -3.33 -16.28
C SER A 167 -8.58 -2.00 -17.01
N VAL A 168 -7.59 -1.22 -16.56
CA VAL A 168 -7.33 0.10 -17.15
C VAL A 168 -6.54 0.04 -18.45
N GLN A 169 -6.01 -1.13 -18.82
CA GLN A 169 -5.30 -1.33 -20.09
C GLN A 169 -6.19 -1.87 -21.20
N GLN A 170 -7.44 -2.17 -20.90
CA GLN A 170 -8.38 -2.68 -21.89
C GLN A 170 -9.06 -1.56 -22.66
#